data_e7d0cc6133111bb77a65469fc5fb1ecb
#
_entry.id   e7d0cc6133111bb77a65469fc5fb1ecb
#
_cell.length_a   1.000
_cell.length_b   1.000
_cell.length_c   1.000
_cell.angle_alpha   90.00
_cell.angle_beta   90.00
_cell.angle_gamma   90.00
#
_symmetry.space_group_name_H-M   'P 1'
#
loop_
_entity.id
_entity.type
_entity.pdbx_description
1 polymer ?
#
loop_
_entity_poly.entity_id
_entity_poly.type
_entity_poly.pdbx_seq_one_letter_code
_entity_poly.pdbx_strand_id
1 'polypeptide(L)'
;MIYTRTGDHGTTDLANGERCKKTDDRMEAVGALDELNAHLGLLLCQLSPEISDKLKTETALILRTQRILFAIGAQAVAAPNSANQPTDEDIEALEKTMDAMVKDHELRFDGFRIPGGCTAAAEAHVARCICRRAERATWRLGEEAIPACSLIFLNRLSDFLYLLSRKINALAGTEEKKV
;
A
#
# COMPACT_ATOMS: atom_id res chain seq x y z
N MET A 1 0.63 -28.92 -6.25
CA MET A 1 -0.02 -28.95 -4.91
C MET A 1 0.42 -27.69 -4.20
N ILE A 2 -0.48 -26.93 -3.58
CA ILE A 2 -0.16 -25.60 -2.99
C ILE A 2 0.53 -25.78 -1.62
N TYR A 3 0.17 -26.80 -0.85
CA TYR A 3 0.75 -27.05 0.47
C TYR A 3 1.84 -28.14 0.41
N THR A 4 2.96 -27.88 1.10
CA THR A 4 4.10 -28.81 1.19
C THR A 4 4.24 -29.46 2.57
N ARG A 5 3.52 -28.94 3.57
CA ARG A 5 3.58 -29.30 5.01
C ARG A 5 4.93 -29.04 5.68
N THR A 6 5.92 -28.50 4.96
CA THR A 6 7.27 -28.22 5.51
C THR A 6 7.27 -27.09 6.52
N GLY A 7 6.22 -26.26 6.53
CA GLY A 7 6.06 -25.12 7.43
C GLY A 7 5.24 -25.34 8.70
N ASP A 8 4.75 -26.57 8.94
CA ASP A 8 3.79 -26.86 10.04
C ASP A 8 4.40 -26.69 11.44
N HIS A 9 5.73 -26.69 11.54
CA HIS A 9 6.47 -26.55 12.81
C HIS A 9 7.04 -25.12 13.04
N GLY A 10 6.41 -24.10 12.47
CA GLY A 10 6.74 -22.68 12.74
C GLY A 10 7.97 -22.16 12.00
N THR A 11 8.43 -22.86 10.99
CA THR A 11 9.52 -22.41 10.10
C THR A 11 9.03 -22.30 8.65
N THR A 12 9.76 -21.54 7.82
CA THR A 12 9.48 -21.38 6.39
C THR A 12 10.78 -21.22 5.63
N ASP A 13 10.75 -21.48 4.32
CA ASP A 13 11.89 -21.26 3.45
C ASP A 13 11.77 -19.87 2.79
N LEU A 14 12.88 -19.11 2.78
CA LEU A 14 13.01 -17.88 2.03
C LEU A 14 13.30 -18.18 0.55
N ALA A 15 13.13 -17.16 -0.30
CA ALA A 15 13.35 -17.31 -1.73
C ALA A 15 14.81 -17.66 -2.10
N ASN A 16 15.78 -17.32 -1.24
CA ASN A 16 17.19 -17.68 -1.39
C ASN A 16 17.52 -19.11 -0.90
N GLY A 17 16.53 -19.86 -0.40
CA GLY A 17 16.69 -21.21 0.14
C GLY A 17 17.08 -21.25 1.62
N GLU A 18 17.29 -20.11 2.28
CA GLU A 18 17.51 -20.04 3.72
C GLU A 18 16.21 -20.40 4.46
N ARG A 19 16.30 -21.17 5.54
CA ARG A 19 15.17 -21.49 6.38
C ARG A 19 15.13 -20.59 7.61
N CYS A 20 13.99 -19.93 7.87
CA CYS A 20 13.80 -19.03 8.99
C CYS A 20 12.57 -19.38 9.83
N LYS A 21 12.40 -18.74 10.98
CA LYS A 21 11.18 -18.84 11.80
C LYS A 21 10.08 -18.01 11.14
N LYS A 22 8.83 -18.45 11.23
CA LYS A 22 7.67 -17.65 10.80
C LYS A 22 7.47 -16.37 11.61
N THR A 23 8.16 -16.21 12.73
CA THR A 23 8.20 -15.02 13.60
C THR A 23 9.39 -14.09 13.29
N ASP A 24 10.11 -14.33 12.19
CA ASP A 24 11.20 -13.46 11.73
C ASP A 24 10.63 -12.14 11.20
N ASP A 25 11.32 -11.02 11.41
CA ASP A 25 10.88 -9.68 10.95
C ASP A 25 10.66 -9.63 9.43
N ARG A 26 11.38 -10.45 8.65
CA ARG A 26 11.17 -10.58 7.21
C ARG A 26 9.77 -11.12 6.90
N MET A 27 9.30 -12.10 7.67
CA MET A 27 7.94 -12.65 7.50
C MET A 27 6.86 -11.67 7.93
N GLU A 28 7.10 -10.88 8.98
CA GLU A 28 6.19 -9.80 9.38
C GLU A 28 6.08 -8.74 8.29
N ALA A 29 7.21 -8.32 7.69
CA ALA A 29 7.21 -7.35 6.60
C ALA A 29 6.46 -7.88 5.37
N VAL A 30 6.74 -9.11 4.94
CA VAL A 30 6.05 -9.75 3.80
C VAL A 30 4.55 -9.87 4.08
N GLY A 31 4.16 -10.32 5.28
CA GLY A 31 2.75 -10.45 5.66
C GLY A 31 2.01 -9.12 5.66
N ALA A 32 2.63 -8.05 6.17
CA ALA A 32 2.04 -6.71 6.18
C ALA A 32 1.91 -6.12 4.76
N LEU A 33 2.88 -6.38 3.87
CA LEU A 33 2.83 -5.97 2.46
C LEU A 33 1.73 -6.72 1.69
N ASP A 34 1.58 -8.02 1.95
CA ASP A 34 0.54 -8.87 1.34
C ASP A 34 -0.86 -8.45 1.79
N GLU A 35 -1.04 -8.18 3.09
CA GLU A 35 -2.29 -7.65 3.64
C GLU A 35 -2.65 -6.30 2.99
N LEU A 36 -1.67 -5.37 2.89
CA LEU A 36 -1.88 -4.11 2.17
C LEU A 36 -2.32 -4.34 0.73
N ASN A 37 -1.68 -5.27 0.04
CA ASN A 37 -1.98 -5.58 -1.35
C ASN A 37 -3.42 -6.11 -1.51
N ALA A 38 -3.86 -6.98 -0.61
CA ALA A 38 -5.24 -7.49 -0.60
C ALA A 38 -6.27 -6.38 -0.34
N HIS A 39 -5.99 -5.45 0.60
CA HIS A 39 -6.86 -4.30 0.87
C HIS A 39 -6.92 -3.31 -0.29
N LEU A 40 -5.84 -3.10 -1.03
CA LEU A 40 -5.87 -2.31 -2.26
C LEU A 40 -6.78 -2.95 -3.33
N GLY A 41 -6.74 -4.27 -3.45
CA GLY A 41 -7.67 -5.01 -4.32
C GLY A 41 -9.12 -4.85 -3.88
N LEU A 42 -9.39 -4.97 -2.57
CA LEU A 42 -10.73 -4.78 -2.01
C LEU A 42 -11.24 -3.35 -2.24
N LEU A 43 -10.39 -2.34 -2.05
CA LEU A 43 -10.71 -0.94 -2.34
C LEU A 43 -11.20 -0.76 -3.79
N LEU A 44 -10.48 -1.32 -4.76
CA LEU A 44 -10.87 -1.22 -6.17
C LEU A 44 -12.22 -1.88 -6.44
N CYS A 45 -12.53 -3.01 -5.78
CA CYS A 45 -13.81 -3.70 -5.91
C CYS A 45 -14.99 -2.93 -5.31
N GLN A 46 -14.74 -2.01 -4.37
CA GLN A 46 -15.77 -1.21 -3.71
C GLN A 46 -16.08 0.12 -4.42
N LEU A 47 -15.30 0.50 -5.43
CA LEU A 47 -15.59 1.70 -6.22
C LEU A 47 -16.83 1.46 -7.09
N SER A 48 -17.82 2.37 -7.01
CA SER A 48 -18.91 2.35 -7.99
C SER A 48 -18.39 2.64 -9.40
N PRO A 49 -19.08 2.20 -10.46
CA PRO A 49 -18.67 2.49 -11.83
C PRO A 49 -18.44 3.99 -12.09
N GLU A 50 -19.32 4.84 -11.55
CA GLU A 50 -19.26 6.30 -11.72
C GLU A 50 -18.04 6.91 -11.04
N ILE A 51 -17.68 6.41 -9.85
CA ILE A 51 -16.48 6.86 -9.11
C ILE A 51 -15.22 6.31 -9.79
N SER A 52 -15.22 5.04 -10.18
CA SER A 52 -14.11 4.40 -10.86
C SER A 52 -13.75 5.12 -12.18
N ASP A 53 -14.76 5.56 -12.93
CA ASP A 53 -14.54 6.31 -14.17
C ASP A 53 -13.85 7.67 -13.95
N LYS A 54 -14.09 8.31 -12.80
CA LYS A 54 -13.44 9.56 -12.38
C LYS A 54 -12.07 9.36 -11.72
N LEU A 55 -11.69 8.13 -11.37
CA LEU A 55 -10.46 7.76 -10.68
C LEU A 55 -9.51 6.92 -11.55
N LYS A 56 -9.52 7.08 -12.87
CA LYS A 56 -8.71 6.25 -13.79
C LYS A 56 -7.22 6.33 -13.50
N THR A 57 -6.71 7.52 -13.21
CA THR A 57 -5.29 7.72 -12.86
C THR A 57 -4.94 7.04 -11.54
N GLU A 58 -5.77 7.25 -10.51
CA GLU A 58 -5.57 6.67 -9.18
C GLU A 58 -5.68 5.14 -9.22
N THR A 59 -6.64 4.60 -9.96
CA THR A 59 -6.80 3.16 -10.17
C THR A 59 -5.57 2.56 -10.85
N ALA A 60 -5.02 3.21 -11.87
CA ALA A 60 -3.81 2.76 -12.54
C ALA A 60 -2.60 2.77 -11.59
N LEU A 61 -2.47 3.80 -10.73
CA LEU A 61 -1.43 3.86 -9.70
C LEU A 61 -1.60 2.76 -8.65
N ILE A 62 -2.81 2.45 -8.21
CA ILE A 62 -3.07 1.34 -7.28
C ILE A 62 -2.65 0.01 -7.90
N LEU A 63 -3.01 -0.26 -9.16
CA LEU A 63 -2.62 -1.48 -9.86
C LEU A 63 -1.09 -1.58 -10.06
N ARG A 64 -0.41 -0.45 -10.30
CA ARG A 64 1.06 -0.40 -10.31
C ARG A 64 1.62 -0.65 -8.91
N THR A 65 1.05 -0.04 -7.88
CA THR A 65 1.42 -0.23 -6.48
C THR A 65 1.34 -1.69 -6.07
N GLN A 66 0.30 -2.41 -6.43
CA GLN A 66 0.15 -3.84 -6.12
C GLN A 66 1.33 -4.67 -6.65
N ARG A 67 1.85 -4.35 -7.84
CA ARG A 67 3.04 -5.01 -8.39
C ARG A 67 4.32 -4.61 -7.65
N ILE A 68 4.43 -3.35 -7.25
CA ILE A 68 5.55 -2.83 -6.47
C ILE A 68 5.60 -3.51 -5.10
N LEU A 69 4.45 -3.71 -4.43
CA LEU A 69 4.40 -4.39 -3.12
C LEU A 69 4.93 -5.82 -3.19
N PHE A 70 4.66 -6.57 -4.25
CA PHE A 70 5.29 -7.87 -4.49
C PHE A 70 6.81 -7.75 -4.64
N ALA A 71 7.31 -6.72 -5.33
CA ALA A 71 8.74 -6.52 -5.51
C ALA A 71 9.43 -6.16 -4.18
N ILE A 72 8.81 -5.31 -3.34
CA ILE A 72 9.33 -5.00 -2.00
C ILE A 72 9.31 -6.25 -1.10
N GLY A 73 8.26 -7.07 -1.17
CA GLY A 73 8.21 -8.36 -0.46
C GLY A 73 9.33 -9.29 -0.90
N ALA A 74 9.67 -9.33 -2.19
CA ALA A 74 10.79 -10.10 -2.71
C ALA A 74 12.14 -9.59 -2.18
N GLN A 75 12.34 -8.27 -2.05
CA GLN A 75 13.52 -7.69 -1.40
C GLN A 75 13.64 -8.17 0.05
N ALA A 76 12.54 -8.13 0.81
CA ALA A 76 12.52 -8.52 2.22
C ALA A 76 12.99 -9.97 2.47
N VAL A 77 12.83 -10.86 1.48
CA VAL A 77 13.27 -12.27 1.57
C VAL A 77 14.51 -12.57 0.73
N ALA A 78 15.24 -11.54 0.33
CA ALA A 78 16.45 -11.65 -0.49
C ALA A 78 16.23 -12.47 -1.80
N ALA A 79 15.05 -12.36 -2.39
CA ALA A 79 14.76 -12.97 -3.69
C ALA A 79 15.57 -12.29 -4.80
N PRO A 80 15.97 -13.03 -5.84
CA PRO A 80 16.62 -12.42 -7.01
C PRO A 80 15.77 -11.27 -7.56
N ASN A 81 16.44 -10.28 -8.18
CA ASN A 81 15.82 -9.06 -8.69
C ASN A 81 14.44 -9.29 -9.31
N SER A 82 13.42 -8.76 -8.64
CA SER A 82 12.05 -8.75 -9.14
C SER A 82 11.90 -7.65 -10.18
N ALA A 83 11.25 -7.94 -11.30
CA ALA A 83 10.66 -6.90 -12.13
C ALA A 83 9.69 -6.08 -11.27
N ASN A 84 9.49 -4.80 -11.59
CA ASN A 84 8.60 -3.87 -10.87
C ASN A 84 9.14 -3.30 -9.55
N GLN A 85 10.45 -3.20 -9.37
CA GLN A 85 11.01 -2.40 -8.31
C GLN A 85 10.46 -0.96 -8.38
N PRO A 86 10.19 -0.31 -7.23
CA PRO A 86 9.79 1.09 -7.26
C PRO A 86 10.92 1.97 -7.80
N THR A 87 10.56 3.00 -8.55
CA THR A 87 11.48 3.98 -9.13
C THR A 87 11.13 5.38 -8.63
N ASP A 88 12.03 6.34 -8.90
CA ASP A 88 11.77 7.75 -8.57
C ASP A 88 10.55 8.26 -9.34
N GLU A 89 10.33 7.78 -10.57
CA GLU A 89 9.14 8.12 -11.37
C GLU A 89 7.84 7.60 -10.73
N ASP A 90 7.86 6.43 -10.07
CA ASP A 90 6.71 5.92 -9.33
C ASP A 90 6.39 6.84 -8.12
N ILE A 91 7.40 7.33 -7.42
CA ILE A 91 7.24 8.29 -6.30
C ILE A 91 6.68 9.61 -6.82
N GLU A 92 7.29 10.16 -7.88
CA GLU A 92 6.81 11.40 -8.52
C GLU A 92 5.36 11.27 -9.03
N ALA A 93 4.96 10.11 -9.56
CA ALA A 93 3.60 9.88 -10.02
C ALA A 93 2.59 9.96 -8.86
N LEU A 94 2.92 9.42 -7.67
CA LEU A 94 2.10 9.58 -6.46
C LEU A 94 2.01 11.06 -6.06
N GLU A 95 3.14 11.77 -6.02
CA GLU A 95 3.21 13.19 -5.63
C GLU A 95 2.41 14.09 -6.57
N LYS A 96 2.61 13.98 -7.88
CA LYS A 96 1.85 14.72 -8.89
C LYS A 96 0.35 14.47 -8.80
N THR A 97 -0.05 13.22 -8.51
CA THR A 97 -1.46 12.87 -8.37
C THR A 97 -2.05 13.47 -7.08
N MET A 98 -1.29 13.46 -5.98
CA MET A 98 -1.71 14.13 -4.73
C MET A 98 -1.88 15.62 -4.91
N ASP A 99 -0.94 16.29 -5.61
CA ASP A 99 -1.02 17.73 -5.91
C ASP A 99 -2.26 18.07 -6.73
N ALA A 100 -2.59 17.24 -7.73
CA ALA A 100 -3.81 17.38 -8.51
C ALA A 100 -5.07 17.20 -7.65
N MET A 101 -5.12 16.19 -6.75
CA MET A 101 -6.24 16.00 -5.83
C MET A 101 -6.47 17.22 -4.94
N VAL A 102 -5.38 17.79 -4.38
CA VAL A 102 -5.46 18.98 -3.53
C VAL A 102 -5.99 20.18 -4.29
N LYS A 103 -5.54 20.36 -5.54
CA LYS A 103 -5.94 21.49 -6.38
C LYS A 103 -7.38 21.37 -6.87
N ASP A 104 -7.74 20.22 -7.43
CA ASP A 104 -9.00 20.04 -8.18
C ASP A 104 -10.20 19.81 -7.25
N HIS A 105 -9.97 19.30 -6.06
CA HIS A 105 -11.02 18.98 -5.07
C HIS A 105 -10.90 19.81 -3.79
N GLU A 106 -10.03 20.82 -3.76
CA GLU A 106 -9.78 21.67 -2.58
C GLU A 106 -9.47 20.88 -1.30
N LEU A 107 -8.81 19.71 -1.45
CA LEU A 107 -8.52 18.77 -0.34
C LEU A 107 -7.34 19.24 0.52
N ARG A 108 -7.19 20.54 0.72
CA ARG A 108 -6.13 21.09 1.59
C ARG A 108 -6.28 20.54 3.00
N PHE A 109 -5.14 20.36 3.65
CA PHE A 109 -5.14 19.97 5.04
C PHE A 109 -5.64 21.15 5.90
N ASP A 110 -6.81 20.98 6.50
CA ASP A 110 -7.47 21.91 7.39
C ASP A 110 -7.86 21.26 8.73
N GLY A 111 -7.10 20.23 9.13
CA GLY A 111 -7.29 19.42 10.32
C GLY A 111 -7.52 17.94 10.02
N PHE A 112 -7.46 17.13 11.06
CA PHE A 112 -7.71 15.69 10.95
C PHE A 112 -9.19 15.39 10.69
N ARG A 113 -9.43 14.26 10.03
CA ARG A 113 -10.76 13.70 9.77
C ARG A 113 -10.91 12.39 10.54
N ILE A 114 -12.10 12.15 11.04
CA ILE A 114 -12.47 10.83 11.56
C ILE A 114 -12.54 9.89 10.36
N PRO A 115 -11.76 8.78 10.36
CA PRO A 115 -11.80 7.81 9.26
C PRO A 115 -13.22 7.25 9.07
N GLY A 116 -13.72 7.26 7.82
CA GLY A 116 -15.07 6.80 7.50
C GLY A 116 -15.60 7.44 6.23
N GLY A 117 -16.93 7.52 6.13
CA GLY A 117 -17.63 8.01 4.96
C GLY A 117 -18.25 6.85 4.17
N CYS A 118 -18.18 6.89 2.84
CA CYS A 118 -18.61 5.75 2.04
C CYS A 118 -17.66 4.55 2.19
N THR A 119 -18.12 3.34 1.84
CA THR A 119 -17.38 2.09 2.06
C THR A 119 -15.99 2.11 1.42
N ALA A 120 -15.87 2.58 0.19
CA ALA A 120 -14.57 2.66 -0.49
C ALA A 120 -13.60 3.66 0.18
N ALA A 121 -14.11 4.81 0.69
CA ALA A 121 -13.29 5.76 1.43
C ALA A 121 -12.83 5.19 2.77
N ALA A 122 -13.70 4.48 3.49
CA ALA A 122 -13.34 3.78 4.73
C ALA A 122 -12.28 2.72 4.48
N GLU A 123 -12.38 1.95 3.38
CA GLU A 123 -11.38 0.96 2.97
C GLU A 123 -10.03 1.62 2.64
N ALA A 124 -10.02 2.77 1.97
CA ALA A 124 -8.78 3.53 1.72
C ALA A 124 -8.11 3.96 3.04
N HIS A 125 -8.88 4.32 4.07
CA HIS A 125 -8.33 4.60 5.41
C HIS A 125 -7.76 3.34 6.08
N VAL A 126 -8.39 2.17 5.94
CA VAL A 126 -7.85 0.89 6.44
C VAL A 126 -6.54 0.57 5.73
N ALA A 127 -6.53 0.62 4.39
CA ALA A 127 -5.32 0.41 3.59
C ALA A 127 -4.18 1.37 3.99
N ARG A 128 -4.49 2.65 4.26
CA ARG A 128 -3.52 3.63 4.79
C ARG A 128 -2.91 3.18 6.12
N CYS A 129 -3.71 2.70 7.05
CA CYS A 129 -3.21 2.26 8.35
C CYS A 129 -2.33 1.02 8.22
N ILE A 130 -2.71 0.08 7.35
CA ILE A 130 -1.92 -1.12 7.03
C ILE A 130 -0.63 -0.72 6.31
N CYS A 131 -0.67 0.23 5.36
CA CYS A 131 0.51 0.77 4.69
C CYS A 131 1.54 1.29 5.70
N ARG A 132 1.13 2.08 6.69
CA ARG A 132 2.00 2.57 7.76
C ARG A 132 2.55 1.45 8.65
N ARG A 133 1.80 0.36 8.85
CA ARG A 133 2.30 -0.83 9.56
C ARG A 133 3.34 -1.56 8.70
N ALA A 134 3.07 -1.78 7.41
CA ALA A 134 3.99 -2.38 6.47
C ALA A 134 5.29 -1.57 6.35
N GLU A 135 5.20 -0.25 6.22
CA GLU A 135 6.34 0.66 6.23
C GLU A 135 7.24 0.44 7.47
N ARG A 136 6.66 0.46 8.69
CA ARG A 136 7.43 0.24 9.91
C ARG A 136 8.03 -1.17 10.00
N ALA A 137 7.32 -2.19 9.53
CA ALA A 137 7.84 -3.56 9.49
C ALA A 137 9.03 -3.66 8.51
N THR A 138 8.92 -3.01 7.36
CA THR A 138 9.98 -2.96 6.35
C THR A 138 11.21 -2.20 6.86
N TRP A 139 11.03 -1.08 7.58
CA TRP A 139 12.12 -0.33 8.20
C TRP A 139 12.94 -1.14 9.23
N ARG A 140 12.34 -2.14 9.90
CA ARG A 140 13.08 -3.03 10.82
C ARG A 140 14.15 -3.86 10.12
N LEU A 141 14.00 -4.10 8.83
CA LEU A 141 14.96 -4.87 8.04
C LEU A 141 16.23 -4.07 7.69
N GLY A 142 16.15 -2.73 7.80
CA GLY A 142 17.25 -1.81 7.52
C GLY A 142 17.48 -1.56 6.03
N GLU A 143 18.24 -0.49 5.76
CA GLU A 143 18.53 -0.02 4.39
C GLU A 143 19.46 -0.96 3.62
N GLU A 144 20.20 -1.84 4.31
CA GLU A 144 21.03 -2.87 3.68
C GLU A 144 20.18 -3.96 2.99
N ALA A 145 19.01 -4.25 3.55
CA ALA A 145 18.08 -5.25 3.01
C ALA A 145 17.05 -4.64 2.05
N ILE A 146 16.61 -3.41 2.32
CA ILE A 146 15.54 -2.73 1.58
C ILE A 146 16.07 -1.41 1.01
N PRO A 147 16.09 -1.23 -0.32
CA PRO A 147 16.51 0.00 -0.97
C PRO A 147 15.70 1.22 -0.47
N ALA A 148 16.37 2.36 -0.30
CA ALA A 148 15.76 3.61 0.17
C ALA A 148 14.54 4.02 -0.65
N CYS A 149 14.56 3.83 -1.98
CA CYS A 149 13.43 4.11 -2.87
C CYS A 149 12.17 3.35 -2.44
N SER A 150 12.29 2.08 -2.00
CA SER A 150 11.16 1.27 -1.51
C SER A 150 10.57 1.83 -0.21
N LEU A 151 11.41 2.29 0.70
CA LEU A 151 10.98 2.88 1.97
C LEU A 151 10.29 4.23 1.74
N ILE A 152 10.87 5.08 0.86
CA ILE A 152 10.28 6.37 0.47
C ILE A 152 8.92 6.15 -0.22
N PHE A 153 8.83 5.16 -1.12
CA PHE A 153 7.60 4.82 -1.81
C PHE A 153 6.48 4.45 -0.82
N LEU A 154 6.74 3.58 0.17
CA LEU A 154 5.75 3.19 1.17
C LEU A 154 5.29 4.38 2.03
N ASN A 155 6.20 5.27 2.41
CA ASN A 155 5.85 6.49 3.13
C ASN A 155 4.91 7.36 2.29
N ARG A 156 5.26 7.64 1.04
CA ARG A 156 4.47 8.46 0.11
C ARG A 156 3.12 7.83 -0.21
N LEU A 157 3.06 6.50 -0.33
CA LEU A 157 1.82 5.75 -0.55
C LEU A 157 0.81 5.98 0.58
N SER A 158 1.26 6.09 1.83
CA SER A 158 0.35 6.35 2.96
C SER A 158 -0.35 7.71 2.85
N ASP A 159 0.35 8.73 2.35
CA ASP A 159 -0.20 10.07 2.14
C ASP A 159 -1.18 10.09 0.94
N PHE A 160 -0.81 9.37 -0.13
CA PHE A 160 -1.71 9.17 -1.28
C PHE A 160 -3.02 8.51 -0.87
N LEU A 161 -2.98 7.45 -0.07
CA LEU A 161 -4.19 6.75 0.41
C LEU A 161 -5.07 7.64 1.30
N TYR A 162 -4.48 8.54 2.08
CA TYR A 162 -5.23 9.54 2.84
C TYR A 162 -5.99 10.51 1.91
N LEU A 163 -5.31 11.09 0.93
CA LEU A 163 -5.96 12.01 -0.01
C LEU A 163 -6.99 11.30 -0.89
N LEU A 164 -6.70 10.06 -1.29
CA LEU A 164 -7.62 9.24 -2.06
C LEU A 164 -8.92 8.97 -1.28
N SER A 165 -8.84 8.65 0.02
CA SER A 165 -10.05 8.45 0.84
C SER A 165 -10.93 9.69 0.85
N ARG A 166 -10.33 10.88 0.97
CA ARG A 166 -11.02 12.16 0.93
C ARG A 166 -11.64 12.46 -0.44
N LYS A 167 -10.88 12.20 -1.52
CA LYS A 167 -11.37 12.35 -2.89
C LYS A 167 -12.56 11.45 -3.16
N ILE A 168 -12.52 10.19 -2.71
CA ILE A 168 -13.63 9.25 -2.85
C ILE A 168 -14.87 9.76 -2.12
N ASN A 169 -14.74 10.25 -0.87
CA ASN A 169 -15.87 10.86 -0.15
C ASN A 169 -16.46 12.07 -0.88
N ALA A 170 -15.61 12.96 -1.39
CA ALA A 170 -16.06 14.13 -2.15
C ALA A 170 -16.83 13.71 -3.41
N LEU A 171 -16.33 12.72 -4.16
CA LEU A 171 -17.01 12.19 -5.35
C LEU A 171 -18.33 11.46 -5.03
N ALA A 172 -18.40 10.84 -3.85
CA ALA A 172 -19.61 10.18 -3.34
C ALA A 172 -20.62 11.16 -2.70
N GLY A 173 -20.31 12.45 -2.61
CA GLY A 173 -21.13 13.42 -1.90
C GLY A 173 -21.27 13.16 -0.40
N THR A 174 -20.27 12.48 0.20
CA THR A 174 -20.28 12.10 1.62
C THR A 174 -19.51 13.11 2.44
N GLU A 175 -20.16 13.68 3.46
CA GLU A 175 -19.53 14.65 4.37
C GLU A 175 -18.55 13.95 5.33
N GLU A 176 -17.35 14.55 5.48
CA GLU A 176 -16.32 14.07 6.41
C GLU A 176 -16.44 14.77 7.77
N LYS A 177 -16.38 14.01 8.85
CA LYS A 177 -16.38 14.57 10.22
C LYS A 177 -14.97 15.00 10.60
N LYS A 178 -14.83 16.25 11.08
CA LYS A 178 -13.60 16.75 11.70
C LYS A 178 -13.44 16.21 13.12
N VAL A 179 -12.17 16.05 13.55
CA VAL A 179 -11.84 15.76 14.95
C VAL A 179 -12.04 16.99 15.80
#